data_11caa8f243bc934dffaae145ec1cc254
#
_entry.id   11caa8f243bc934dffaae145ec1cc254
#
_cell.length_a   1.000
_cell.length_b   1.000
_cell.length_c   1.000
_cell.angle_alpha   90.00
_cell.angle_beta   90.00
_cell.angle_gamma   90.00
#
_symmetry.space_group_name_H-M   'P 1'
#
loop_
_entity.id
_entity.type
_entity.pdbx_description
1 polymer ?
#
loop_
_entity_poly.entity_id
_entity_poly.type
_entity_poly.pdbx_seq_one_letter_code
_entity_poly.pdbx_strand_id
1 'polypeptide(L)'
;VQVSMIGYSGIMRPNVNINSNKLTQLNFYMEKSVIEGKAVFVSGGYFEKTQDAVVSNRTMDYEEIRSDPVGVYDIQMMMQALPGVVSESDQSNELIVRGGSAGENLFIMDNLEIPNPNHFGRVGAGGGPINLINSDFIDKIDFFAGGFPAKYGDKQSSVMDVTLREGNKQSHEIKAEANMAGLGLTIEGPMMKNRVSYLGSYKKSFLKYVIKSTGLTAIPEYWN
;
A
#
# COMPACT_ATOMS: atom_id res chain seq x y z
N VAL A 1 -11.79 -3.89 -18.32
CA VAL A 1 -12.98 -4.14 -19.13
C VAL A 1 -14.20 -3.73 -18.34
N GLN A 2 -15.02 -2.85 -18.92
CA GLN A 2 -16.28 -2.41 -18.31
C GLN A 2 -17.45 -2.97 -19.12
N VAL A 3 -18.44 -3.51 -18.42
CA VAL A 3 -19.67 -4.02 -18.99
C VAL A 3 -20.85 -3.30 -18.37
N SER A 4 -21.73 -2.73 -19.18
CA SER A 4 -22.95 -2.06 -18.75
C SER A 4 -24.12 -2.50 -19.61
N MET A 5 -25.29 -2.64 -18.98
CA MET A 5 -26.55 -2.98 -19.63
C MET A 5 -27.70 -2.26 -18.94
N ILE A 6 -28.67 -1.80 -19.72
CA ILE A 6 -29.85 -1.12 -19.15
C ILE A 6 -30.61 -2.09 -18.22
N GLY A 7 -30.89 -1.66 -16.99
CA GLY A 7 -31.56 -2.45 -15.97
C GLY A 7 -30.65 -3.40 -15.16
N TYR A 8 -29.34 -3.27 -15.33
CA TYR A 8 -28.33 -4.02 -14.56
C TYR A 8 -27.26 -3.09 -14.01
N SER A 9 -26.66 -3.46 -12.87
CA SER A 9 -25.52 -2.75 -12.28
C SER A 9 -24.30 -2.93 -13.19
N GLY A 10 -23.64 -1.82 -13.54
CA GLY A 10 -22.39 -1.88 -14.32
C GLY A 10 -21.29 -2.58 -13.52
N ILE A 11 -20.54 -3.44 -14.19
CA ILE A 11 -19.40 -4.15 -13.60
C ILE A 11 -18.13 -3.72 -14.32
N MET A 12 -17.09 -3.38 -13.54
CA MET A 12 -15.75 -3.11 -14.04
C MET A 12 -14.80 -4.19 -13.52
N ARG A 13 -14.05 -4.81 -14.43
CA ARG A 13 -12.89 -5.63 -14.07
C ARG A 13 -11.62 -4.95 -14.55
N PRO A 14 -10.85 -4.34 -13.65
CA PRO A 14 -9.53 -3.83 -13.96
C PRO A 14 -8.55 -5.01 -14.21
N ASN A 15 -7.39 -4.71 -14.75
CA ASN A 15 -6.25 -5.61 -14.88
C ASN A 15 -6.51 -6.95 -15.62
N VAL A 16 -7.29 -6.89 -16.72
CA VAL A 16 -7.45 -8.05 -17.61
C VAL A 16 -6.22 -8.19 -18.50
N ASN A 17 -5.42 -9.21 -18.24
CA ASN A 17 -4.24 -9.51 -19.04
C ASN A 17 -4.64 -10.26 -20.32
N ILE A 18 -4.37 -9.66 -21.48
CA ILE A 18 -4.66 -10.23 -22.79
C ILE A 18 -3.35 -10.66 -23.44
N ASN A 19 -3.16 -11.96 -23.59
CA ASN A 19 -2.01 -12.52 -24.31
C ASN A 19 -2.36 -12.80 -25.78
N SER A 20 -1.46 -12.44 -26.69
CA SER A 20 -1.68 -12.51 -28.15
C SER A 20 -1.95 -13.91 -28.71
N ASN A 21 -1.62 -14.98 -27.98
CA ASN A 21 -1.78 -16.35 -28.44
C ASN A 21 -2.75 -17.20 -27.58
N LYS A 22 -3.55 -16.56 -26.73
CA LYS A 22 -4.49 -17.26 -25.84
C LYS A 22 -5.83 -16.54 -25.82
N LEU A 23 -6.91 -17.31 -26.03
CA LEU A 23 -8.27 -16.78 -25.87
C LEU A 23 -8.51 -16.44 -24.39
N THR A 24 -8.78 -15.17 -24.11
CA THR A 24 -9.18 -14.71 -22.78
C THR A 24 -10.70 -14.64 -22.73
N GLN A 25 -11.33 -15.58 -22.02
CA GLN A 25 -12.78 -15.62 -21.83
C GLN A 25 -13.12 -14.99 -20.48
N LEU A 26 -14.00 -13.99 -20.49
CA LEU A 26 -14.49 -13.32 -19.28
C LEU A 26 -16.00 -13.52 -19.17
N ASN A 27 -16.44 -14.07 -18.06
CA ASN A 27 -17.85 -14.19 -17.74
C ASN A 27 -18.22 -13.11 -16.71
N PHE A 28 -19.27 -12.34 -17.02
CA PHE A 28 -19.81 -11.32 -16.14
C PHE A 28 -21.21 -11.72 -15.71
N TYR A 29 -21.44 -11.81 -14.41
CA TYR A 29 -22.76 -12.05 -13.81
C TYR A 29 -23.27 -10.71 -13.31
N MET A 30 -24.22 -10.12 -14.06
CA MET A 30 -24.75 -8.80 -13.74
C MET A 30 -26.00 -8.94 -12.86
N GLU A 31 -26.06 -8.15 -11.79
CA GLU A 31 -27.24 -8.08 -10.93
C GLU A 31 -28.26 -7.09 -11.48
N LYS A 32 -29.54 -7.44 -11.41
CA LYS A 32 -30.62 -6.52 -11.82
C LYS A 32 -30.64 -5.30 -10.91
N SER A 33 -30.51 -4.13 -11.49
CA SER A 33 -30.69 -2.86 -10.79
C SER A 33 -32.10 -2.35 -11.07
N VAL A 34 -32.90 -2.22 -10.02
CA VAL A 34 -34.18 -1.51 -10.11
C VAL A 34 -33.86 -0.03 -10.09
N ILE A 35 -34.11 0.65 -11.22
CA ILE A 35 -33.94 2.09 -11.32
C ILE A 35 -35.13 2.73 -10.59
N GLU A 36 -35.06 2.89 -9.29
CA GLU A 36 -35.85 3.89 -8.59
C GLU A 36 -35.24 5.26 -8.86
N GLY A 37 -36.01 6.15 -9.46
CA GLY A 37 -35.59 7.42 -10.08
C GLY A 37 -35.04 8.48 -9.13
N LYS A 38 -33.93 8.16 -8.45
CA LYS A 38 -33.03 9.17 -7.89
C LYS A 38 -31.70 9.02 -8.63
N ALA A 39 -31.30 10.09 -9.30
CA ALA A 39 -29.99 10.15 -9.90
C ALA A 39 -28.93 9.85 -8.86
N VAL A 40 -28.39 8.64 -8.89
CA VAL A 40 -27.17 8.31 -8.12
C VAL A 40 -26.03 8.88 -8.93
N PHE A 41 -25.49 10.00 -8.50
CA PHE A 41 -24.20 10.46 -8.97
C PHE A 41 -23.14 9.50 -8.42
N VAL A 42 -22.83 8.45 -9.16
CA VAL A 42 -21.60 7.71 -8.96
C VAL A 42 -20.49 8.56 -9.58
N SER A 43 -19.96 9.49 -8.82
CA SER A 43 -18.64 10.01 -9.12
C SER A 43 -17.67 8.87 -8.84
N GLY A 44 -17.19 8.19 -9.87
CA GLY A 44 -15.98 7.40 -9.79
C GLY A 44 -14.85 8.36 -9.45
N GLY A 45 -14.74 8.71 -8.17
CA GLY A 45 -13.67 9.53 -7.67
C GLY A 45 -12.42 8.67 -7.65
N TYR A 46 -11.51 8.94 -8.57
CA TYR A 46 -10.10 8.55 -8.45
C TYR A 46 -9.49 9.10 -7.14
N PHE A 47 -10.27 9.84 -6.36
CA PHE A 47 -9.91 10.44 -5.10
C PHE A 47 -11.11 10.37 -4.14
N GLU A 48 -11.28 9.26 -3.46
CA GLU A 48 -12.16 9.22 -2.29
C GLU A 48 -11.54 10.09 -1.20
N LYS A 49 -12.18 11.21 -0.90
CA LYS A 49 -11.83 11.99 0.28
C LYS A 49 -12.41 11.30 1.50
N THR A 50 -11.58 10.95 2.46
CA THR A 50 -12.03 10.54 3.79
C THR A 50 -12.96 11.63 4.34
N GLN A 51 -14.12 11.26 4.90
CA GLN A 51 -15.15 12.21 5.36
C GLN A 51 -14.62 13.26 6.36
N ASP A 52 -13.54 12.93 7.07
CA ASP A 52 -12.89 13.80 8.06
C ASP A 52 -11.77 14.68 7.49
N ALA A 53 -11.48 14.59 6.19
CA ALA A 53 -10.36 15.32 5.59
C ALA A 53 -10.75 16.76 5.25
N VAL A 54 -10.27 17.69 6.04
CA VAL A 54 -10.48 19.12 5.82
C VAL A 54 -9.55 19.68 4.75
N VAL A 55 -8.29 19.21 4.68
CA VAL A 55 -7.25 19.74 3.74
C VAL A 55 -6.22 18.65 3.42
N SER A 56 -5.79 18.56 2.14
CA SER A 56 -4.59 17.84 1.68
C SER A 56 -4.49 16.37 2.14
N ASN A 57 -5.55 15.61 1.97
CA ASN A 57 -5.53 14.16 2.12
C ASN A 57 -5.33 13.49 0.75
N ARG A 58 -4.52 12.45 0.72
CA ARG A 58 -4.37 11.50 -0.39
C ARG A 58 -4.62 10.10 0.13
N THR A 59 -5.68 9.47 -0.34
CA THR A 59 -5.93 8.04 -0.11
C THR A 59 -5.38 7.26 -1.30
N MET A 60 -4.60 6.24 -1.04
CA MET A 60 -4.09 5.29 -2.02
C MET A 60 -4.59 3.90 -1.66
N ASP A 61 -5.19 3.24 -2.63
CA ASP A 61 -5.69 1.89 -2.48
C ASP A 61 -4.63 0.82 -2.85
N TYR A 62 -4.96 -0.42 -2.58
CA TYR A 62 -4.09 -1.57 -2.85
C TYR A 62 -3.63 -1.64 -4.32
N GLU A 63 -4.52 -1.35 -5.28
CA GLU A 63 -4.20 -1.42 -6.70
C GLU A 63 -3.26 -0.29 -7.13
N GLU A 64 -3.44 0.91 -6.58
CA GLU A 64 -2.55 2.04 -6.83
C GLU A 64 -1.14 1.75 -6.28
N ILE A 65 -1.04 1.24 -5.04
CA ILE A 65 0.24 0.89 -4.42
C ILE A 65 0.96 -0.21 -5.23
N ARG A 66 0.25 -1.22 -5.70
CA ARG A 66 0.82 -2.31 -6.49
C ARG A 66 1.20 -1.92 -7.92
N SER A 67 0.51 -0.95 -8.50
CA SER A 67 0.82 -0.45 -9.84
C SER A 67 2.01 0.51 -9.86
N ASP A 68 2.35 1.09 -8.71
CA ASP A 68 3.53 1.93 -8.57
C ASP A 68 4.81 1.09 -8.43
N PRO A 69 5.81 1.27 -9.31
CA PRO A 69 7.03 0.46 -9.28
C PRO A 69 7.87 0.67 -8.02
N VAL A 70 7.72 1.79 -7.31
CA VAL A 70 8.39 2.09 -6.04
C VAL A 70 7.56 1.64 -4.85
N GLY A 71 6.24 1.86 -4.89
CA GLY A 71 5.30 1.51 -3.82
C GLY A 71 5.25 0.03 -3.48
N VAL A 72 5.52 -0.84 -4.46
CA VAL A 72 5.65 -2.29 -4.24
C VAL A 72 6.79 -2.62 -3.27
N TYR A 73 7.86 -1.82 -3.24
CA TYR A 73 9.03 -2.06 -2.40
C TYR A 73 9.05 -1.21 -1.15
N ASP A 74 8.69 0.06 -1.28
CA ASP A 74 8.75 1.03 -0.20
C ASP A 74 7.65 2.09 -0.34
N ILE A 75 6.67 2.03 0.54
CA ILE A 75 5.54 2.94 0.55
C ILE A 75 5.95 4.38 0.92
N GLN A 76 6.99 4.57 1.74
CA GLN A 76 7.45 5.92 2.06
C GLN A 76 8.13 6.58 0.86
N MET A 77 8.91 5.82 0.09
CA MET A 77 9.48 6.33 -1.17
C MET A 77 8.40 6.70 -2.18
N MET A 78 7.30 5.94 -2.25
CA MET A 78 6.14 6.30 -3.07
C MET A 78 5.54 7.65 -2.63
N MET A 79 5.47 7.91 -1.30
CA MET A 79 4.96 9.18 -0.77
C MET A 79 5.84 10.38 -1.14
N GLN A 80 7.14 10.18 -1.38
CA GLN A 80 8.05 11.26 -1.80
C GLN A 80 7.69 11.86 -3.16
N ALA A 81 6.91 11.15 -3.98
CA ALA A 81 6.39 11.66 -5.24
C ALA A 81 5.20 12.62 -5.06
N LEU A 82 4.65 12.75 -3.85
CA LEU A 82 3.49 13.59 -3.59
C LEU A 82 3.87 15.07 -3.46
N PRO A 83 2.99 16.00 -3.86
CA PRO A 83 3.22 17.43 -3.71
C PRO A 83 3.45 17.84 -2.25
N GLY A 84 4.52 18.59 -1.99
CA GLY A 84 4.86 19.06 -0.66
C GLY A 84 5.62 18.07 0.21
N VAL A 85 6.01 16.95 -0.36
CA VAL A 85 6.89 15.95 0.28
C VAL A 85 8.26 16.02 -0.39
N VAL A 86 9.31 15.98 0.39
CA VAL A 86 10.71 15.97 -0.10
C VAL A 86 11.49 14.91 0.66
N SER A 87 12.52 14.39 0.05
CA SER A 87 13.52 13.52 0.66
C SER A 87 14.80 14.28 0.89
N GLU A 88 15.52 13.97 1.96
CA GLU A 88 16.86 14.51 2.19
C GLU A 88 17.91 13.80 1.30
N SER A 89 17.67 12.55 0.98
CA SER A 89 18.61 11.70 0.22
C SER A 89 17.87 10.60 -0.52
N ASP A 90 18.33 10.28 -1.72
CA ASP A 90 17.81 9.17 -2.53
C ASP A 90 18.05 7.77 -1.88
N GLN A 91 18.87 7.70 -0.84
CA GLN A 91 19.16 6.47 -0.09
C GLN A 91 18.32 6.33 1.18
N SER A 92 17.45 7.29 1.47
CA SER A 92 16.57 7.27 2.63
C SER A 92 15.13 7.46 2.20
N ASN A 93 14.24 6.68 2.79
CA ASN A 93 12.81 6.83 2.61
C ASN A 93 12.19 7.86 3.56
N GLU A 94 13.01 8.69 4.17
CA GLU A 94 12.61 9.76 5.07
C GLU A 94 11.66 10.74 4.40
N LEU A 95 10.59 11.13 5.11
CA LEU A 95 9.60 12.06 4.61
C LEU A 95 9.79 13.42 5.29
N ILE A 96 10.09 14.45 4.52
CA ILE A 96 10.06 15.84 4.92
C ILE A 96 8.84 16.47 4.29
N VAL A 97 7.81 16.71 5.10
CA VAL A 97 6.53 17.19 4.62
C VAL A 97 6.35 18.66 4.97
N ARG A 98 6.17 19.50 3.94
CA ARG A 98 5.98 20.97 4.08
C ARG A 98 7.03 21.67 4.94
N GLY A 99 8.28 21.19 4.88
CA GLY A 99 9.40 21.79 5.64
C GLY A 99 9.46 21.37 7.11
N GLY A 100 8.62 20.45 7.56
CA GLY A 100 8.74 19.86 8.90
C GLY A 100 9.89 18.85 8.98
N SER A 101 10.27 18.51 10.19
CA SER A 101 11.28 17.48 10.47
C SER A 101 10.70 16.07 10.23
N ALA A 102 11.52 15.13 9.83
CA ALA A 102 11.10 13.74 9.62
C ALA A 102 10.58 13.06 10.91
N GLY A 103 11.03 13.49 12.07
CA GLY A 103 10.50 13.03 13.37
C GLY A 103 9.11 13.58 13.72
N GLU A 104 8.60 14.55 12.96
CA GLU A 104 7.27 15.15 13.14
C GLU A 104 6.17 14.44 12.35
N ASN A 105 6.49 13.34 11.66
CA ASN A 105 5.53 12.50 10.97
C ASN A 105 4.96 11.47 11.93
N LEU A 106 3.66 11.19 11.81
CA LEU A 106 2.97 10.15 12.54
C LEU A 106 2.73 8.96 11.61
N PHE A 107 3.15 7.78 12.05
CA PHE A 107 2.89 6.53 11.36
C PHE A 107 1.93 5.69 12.19
N ILE A 108 0.81 5.29 11.59
CA ILE A 108 -0.21 4.46 12.22
C ILE A 108 -0.45 3.24 11.34
N MET A 109 -0.59 2.09 11.94
CA MET A 109 -0.99 0.86 11.27
C MET A 109 -2.08 0.18 12.08
N ASP A 110 -3.27 0.03 11.50
CA ASP A 110 -4.46 -0.51 12.16
C ASP A 110 -4.72 0.10 13.55
N ASN A 111 -4.70 1.44 13.62
CA ASN A 111 -4.88 2.25 14.84
C ASN A 111 -3.74 2.11 15.87
N LEU A 112 -2.61 1.49 15.56
CA LEU A 112 -1.43 1.43 16.41
C LEU A 112 -0.37 2.40 15.89
N GLU A 113 0.16 3.27 16.76
CA GLU A 113 1.28 4.13 16.42
C GLU A 113 2.56 3.30 16.27
N ILE A 114 3.27 3.51 15.17
CA ILE A 114 4.57 2.93 14.89
C ILE A 114 5.61 4.04 14.98
N PRO A 115 6.55 4.00 15.94
CA PRO A 115 7.54 5.06 16.11
C PRO A 115 8.45 5.27 14.91
N ASN A 116 8.83 4.20 14.23
CA ASN A 116 9.57 4.23 12.98
C ASN A 116 9.23 2.96 12.15
N PRO A 117 8.64 3.11 10.97
CA PRO A 117 8.24 1.98 10.13
C PRO A 117 9.41 1.41 9.30
N ASN A 118 10.65 1.54 9.76
CA ASN A 118 11.83 1.13 9.02
C ASN A 118 12.79 0.28 9.83
N HIS A 119 13.43 -0.67 9.12
CA HIS A 119 14.62 -1.33 9.63
C HIS A 119 15.80 -0.36 9.61
N PHE A 120 16.66 -0.48 10.62
CA PHE A 120 17.88 0.34 10.75
C PHE A 120 17.61 1.85 10.79
N GLY A 121 16.38 2.24 11.15
CA GLY A 121 16.01 3.64 11.34
C GLY A 121 16.75 4.27 12.50
N ARG A 122 17.07 5.56 12.39
CA ARG A 122 17.64 6.33 13.50
C ARG A 122 16.53 6.66 14.51
N VAL A 123 16.89 6.69 15.78
CA VAL A 123 15.96 7.12 16.83
C VAL A 123 15.55 8.57 16.60
N GLY A 124 14.25 8.84 16.58
CA GLY A 124 13.70 10.19 16.36
C GLY A 124 13.61 10.63 14.88
N ALA A 125 14.07 9.79 13.93
CA ALA A 125 13.85 9.98 12.51
C ALA A 125 12.72 9.07 12.02
N GLY A 126 11.89 9.57 11.12
CA GLY A 126 10.79 8.78 10.52
C GLY A 126 11.21 8.01 9.28
N GLY A 127 12.49 7.82 9.04
CA GLY A 127 13.05 7.18 7.86
C GLY A 127 14.11 6.14 8.15
N GLY A 128 14.51 5.44 7.11
CA GLY A 128 15.54 4.40 7.13
C GLY A 128 15.83 3.88 5.72
N PRO A 129 16.77 2.97 5.58
CA PRO A 129 17.11 2.41 4.27
C PRO A 129 16.12 1.37 3.75
N ILE A 130 15.29 0.78 4.61
CA ILE A 130 14.41 -0.33 4.26
C ILE A 130 13.12 -0.23 5.08
N ASN A 131 12.00 -0.17 4.39
CA ASN A 131 10.69 -0.16 5.02
C ASN A 131 10.35 -1.52 5.65
N LEU A 132 9.75 -1.49 6.83
CA LEU A 132 9.30 -2.67 7.59
C LEU A 132 7.91 -3.12 7.13
N ILE A 133 7.11 -2.19 6.63
CA ILE A 133 5.73 -2.45 6.23
C ILE A 133 5.73 -3.19 4.88
N ASN A 134 5.15 -4.38 4.88
CA ASN A 134 4.98 -5.14 3.65
C ASN A 134 3.80 -4.60 2.84
N SER A 135 4.07 -4.09 1.63
CA SER A 135 3.06 -3.56 0.71
C SER A 135 1.96 -4.57 0.35
N ASP A 136 2.25 -5.88 0.37
CA ASP A 136 1.25 -6.92 0.13
C ASP A 136 0.17 -7.02 1.21
N PHE A 137 0.41 -6.44 2.37
CA PHE A 137 -0.54 -6.46 3.50
C PHE A 137 -1.44 -5.24 3.56
N ILE A 138 -1.17 -4.24 2.75
CA ILE A 138 -1.87 -2.96 2.80
C ILE A 138 -3.16 -3.04 1.99
N ASP A 139 -4.27 -2.61 2.58
CA ASP A 139 -5.54 -2.37 1.91
C ASP A 139 -5.58 -0.94 1.34
N LYS A 140 -5.27 0.03 2.20
CA LYS A 140 -5.22 1.43 1.84
C LYS A 140 -4.26 2.22 2.72
N ILE A 141 -3.82 3.36 2.23
CA ILE A 141 -3.05 4.36 2.96
C ILE A 141 -3.76 5.69 2.86
N ASP A 142 -4.08 6.27 4.01
CA ASP A 142 -4.54 7.65 4.10
C ASP A 142 -3.35 8.54 4.52
N PHE A 143 -2.87 9.35 3.59
CA PHE A 143 -1.75 10.26 3.82
C PHE A 143 -2.23 11.70 3.93
N PHE A 144 -1.95 12.34 5.06
CA PHE A 144 -2.28 13.73 5.35
C PHE A 144 -1.01 14.58 5.38
N ALA A 145 -0.84 15.42 4.37
CA ALA A 145 0.27 16.37 4.32
C ALA A 145 -0.09 17.68 5.04
N GLY A 146 -0.17 17.64 6.37
CA GLY A 146 -0.63 18.74 7.22
C GLY A 146 -2.16 18.85 7.26
N GLY A 147 -2.72 19.51 8.26
CA GLY A 147 -4.17 19.70 8.40
C GLY A 147 -4.94 18.39 8.61
N PHE A 148 -4.44 17.50 9.44
CA PHE A 148 -5.07 16.23 9.75
C PHE A 148 -6.14 16.36 10.84
N PRO A 149 -7.10 15.40 10.92
CA PRO A 149 -8.17 15.38 11.93
C PRO A 149 -7.64 15.37 13.38
N ALA A 150 -8.45 15.86 14.31
CA ALA A 150 -8.11 15.96 15.73
C ALA A 150 -7.87 14.61 16.43
N LYS A 151 -8.27 13.49 15.81
CA LYS A 151 -7.97 12.14 16.30
C LYS A 151 -6.47 11.79 16.27
N TYR A 152 -5.70 12.50 15.46
CA TYR A 152 -4.25 12.35 15.39
C TYR A 152 -3.58 13.44 16.21
N GLY A 153 -2.81 13.04 17.23
CA GLY A 153 -2.10 13.96 18.13
C GLY A 153 -0.57 13.84 18.00
N ASP A 154 0.12 14.66 18.79
CA ASP A 154 1.56 14.60 19.09
C ASP A 154 2.54 14.78 17.92
N LYS A 155 2.06 15.05 16.70
CA LYS A 155 2.87 15.31 15.50
C LYS A 155 2.36 16.52 14.75
N GLN A 156 3.22 17.14 13.95
CA GLN A 156 2.93 18.46 13.36
C GLN A 156 3.07 18.49 11.83
N SER A 157 3.79 17.53 11.23
CA SER A 157 4.11 17.57 9.80
C SER A 157 3.13 16.75 8.95
N SER A 158 3.04 15.46 9.17
CA SER A 158 2.15 14.59 8.42
C SER A 158 1.63 13.41 9.23
N VAL A 159 0.60 12.75 8.71
CA VAL A 159 0.10 11.48 9.20
C VAL A 159 0.03 10.50 8.04
N MET A 160 0.58 9.31 8.23
CA MET A 160 0.42 8.16 7.35
C MET A 160 -0.35 7.08 8.12
N ASP A 161 -1.61 6.91 7.78
CA ASP A 161 -2.50 5.91 8.40
C ASP A 161 -2.67 4.74 7.43
N VAL A 162 -2.11 3.60 7.81
CA VAL A 162 -2.07 2.37 7.01
C VAL A 162 -3.12 1.41 7.54
N THR A 163 -4.06 1.02 6.70
CA THR A 163 -5.03 -0.04 6.97
C THR A 163 -4.55 -1.33 6.32
N LEU A 164 -4.51 -2.41 7.09
CA LEU A 164 -4.12 -3.72 6.57
C LEU A 164 -5.33 -4.45 5.98
N ARG A 165 -5.09 -5.24 4.93
CA ARG A 165 -6.11 -6.07 4.31
C ARG A 165 -6.28 -7.41 5.02
N GLU A 166 -7.44 -7.99 4.84
CA GLU A 166 -7.67 -9.38 5.21
C GLU A 166 -7.09 -10.33 4.14
N GLY A 167 -6.79 -11.56 4.53
CA GLY A 167 -6.43 -12.62 3.60
C GLY A 167 -7.61 -13.07 2.74
N ASN A 168 -7.31 -13.73 1.63
CA ASN A 168 -8.33 -14.25 0.73
C ASN A 168 -9.27 -15.26 1.43
N LYS A 169 -10.57 -15.00 1.39
CA LYS A 169 -11.61 -15.85 2.03
C LYS A 169 -12.13 -16.95 1.09
N GLN A 170 -11.73 -16.96 -0.18
CA GLN A 170 -12.29 -17.86 -1.19
C GLN A 170 -11.31 -18.94 -1.63
N SER A 171 -10.03 -18.60 -1.78
CA SER A 171 -9.00 -19.49 -2.28
C SER A 171 -7.70 -19.37 -1.51
N HIS A 172 -6.92 -20.45 -1.48
CA HIS A 172 -5.53 -20.41 -1.01
C HIS A 172 -4.65 -19.87 -2.12
N GLU A 173 -3.83 -18.88 -1.78
CA GLU A 173 -2.89 -18.26 -2.70
C GLU A 173 -1.49 -18.28 -2.11
N ILE A 174 -0.51 -18.51 -2.99
CA ILE A 174 0.91 -18.48 -2.65
C ILE A 174 1.59 -17.57 -3.66
N LYS A 175 2.21 -16.52 -3.18
CA LYS A 175 3.02 -15.60 -3.96
C LYS A 175 4.48 -15.76 -3.57
N ALA A 176 5.31 -16.15 -4.52
CA ALA A 176 6.77 -16.13 -4.36
C ALA A 176 7.31 -14.94 -5.15
N GLU A 177 8.19 -14.16 -4.54
CA GLU A 177 8.84 -13.04 -5.17
C GLU A 177 10.36 -13.11 -5.00
N ALA A 178 11.06 -12.69 -6.04
CA ALA A 178 12.51 -12.53 -6.01
C ALA A 178 12.84 -11.15 -6.59
N ASN A 179 13.52 -10.34 -5.82
CA ASN A 179 13.93 -9.01 -6.23
C ASN A 179 15.37 -8.73 -5.79
N MET A 180 15.91 -7.56 -6.12
CA MET A 180 17.28 -7.21 -5.77
C MET A 180 17.52 -7.14 -4.26
N ALA A 181 16.49 -6.93 -3.46
CA ALA A 181 16.58 -6.84 -2.00
C ALA A 181 16.53 -8.22 -1.32
N GLY A 182 15.90 -9.23 -1.94
CA GLY A 182 15.75 -10.53 -1.31
C GLY A 182 14.77 -11.48 -1.98
N LEU A 183 14.45 -12.53 -1.24
CA LEU A 183 13.41 -13.50 -1.57
C LEU A 183 12.24 -13.31 -0.60
N GLY A 184 11.03 -13.35 -1.13
CA GLY A 184 9.79 -13.27 -0.37
C GLY A 184 8.85 -14.42 -0.68
N LEU A 185 8.10 -14.83 0.32
CA LEU A 185 7.01 -15.79 0.21
C LEU A 185 5.81 -15.23 0.99
N THR A 186 4.70 -15.05 0.32
CA THR A 186 3.43 -14.65 0.94
C THR A 186 2.42 -15.77 0.73
N ILE A 187 1.73 -16.14 1.80
CA ILE A 187 0.69 -17.17 1.79
C ILE A 187 -0.59 -16.61 2.37
N GLU A 188 -1.70 -16.87 1.74
CA GLU A 188 -3.01 -16.47 2.24
C GLU A 188 -4.09 -17.48 1.88
N GLY A 189 -5.19 -17.43 2.59
CA GLY A 189 -6.31 -18.29 2.29
C GLY A 189 -7.38 -18.38 3.38
N PRO A 190 -8.48 -19.08 3.06
CA PRO A 190 -9.57 -19.31 3.98
C PRO A 190 -9.22 -20.33 5.06
N MET A 191 -9.79 -20.13 6.24
CA MET A 191 -9.79 -21.06 7.35
C MET A 191 -11.23 -21.22 7.89
N MET A 192 -11.52 -22.29 8.61
CA MET A 192 -12.82 -22.52 9.25
C MET A 192 -14.04 -22.33 8.32
N LYS A 193 -14.05 -22.98 7.17
CA LYS A 193 -15.15 -22.90 6.17
C LYS A 193 -15.43 -21.45 5.73
N ASN A 194 -14.38 -20.71 5.38
CA ASN A 194 -14.41 -19.32 4.89
C ASN A 194 -14.88 -18.26 5.91
N ARG A 195 -14.95 -18.61 7.20
CA ARG A 195 -15.30 -17.64 8.26
C ARG A 195 -14.10 -16.79 8.70
N VAL A 196 -12.92 -17.34 8.58
CA VAL A 196 -11.65 -16.72 8.95
C VAL A 196 -10.72 -16.82 7.76
N SER A 197 -9.90 -15.82 7.53
CA SER A 197 -8.79 -15.86 6.58
C SER A 197 -7.46 -15.70 7.30
N TYR A 198 -6.41 -16.18 6.70
CA TYR A 198 -5.04 -15.93 7.15
C TYR A 198 -4.25 -15.26 6.03
N LEU A 199 -3.30 -14.43 6.42
CA LEU A 199 -2.34 -13.77 5.56
C LEU A 199 -1.01 -13.78 6.28
N GLY A 200 0.02 -14.33 5.68
CA GLY A 200 1.35 -14.41 6.26
C GLY A 200 2.42 -14.23 5.19
N SER A 201 3.51 -13.59 5.56
CA SER A 201 4.65 -13.37 4.67
C SER A 201 5.96 -13.61 5.39
N TYR A 202 6.94 -14.06 4.63
CA TYR A 202 8.32 -14.13 5.07
C TYR A 202 9.21 -13.57 3.97
N LYS A 203 9.98 -12.54 4.30
CA LYS A 203 10.96 -11.94 3.39
C LYS A 203 12.35 -12.04 3.99
N LYS A 204 13.35 -12.40 3.18
CA LYS A 204 14.74 -12.51 3.59
C LYS A 204 15.66 -11.84 2.59
N SER A 205 16.48 -10.91 3.07
CA SER A 205 17.53 -10.29 2.26
C SER A 205 18.66 -11.25 1.92
N PHE A 206 19.14 -11.21 0.70
CA PHE A 206 20.36 -11.90 0.28
C PHE A 206 21.46 -10.93 -0.21
N LEU A 207 21.29 -9.63 0.05
CA LEU A 207 22.28 -8.61 -0.36
C LEU A 207 23.71 -8.95 0.07
N LYS A 208 23.88 -9.61 1.21
CA LYS A 208 25.17 -10.07 1.70
C LYS A 208 25.95 -10.93 0.68
N TYR A 209 25.24 -11.80 -0.03
CA TYR A 209 25.87 -12.69 -1.00
C TYR A 209 26.24 -11.97 -2.29
N VAL A 210 25.44 -10.95 -2.67
CA VAL A 210 25.67 -10.15 -3.88
C VAL A 210 26.78 -9.13 -3.66
N ILE A 211 26.79 -8.45 -2.51
CA ILE A 211 27.71 -7.33 -2.23
C ILE A 211 29.03 -7.79 -1.60
N LYS A 212 29.13 -9.01 -1.11
CA LYS A 212 30.36 -9.55 -0.51
C LYS A 212 31.60 -9.43 -1.41
N SER A 213 31.39 -9.38 -2.72
CA SER A 213 32.46 -9.18 -3.71
C SER A 213 32.95 -7.73 -3.84
N THR A 214 32.22 -6.74 -3.27
CA THR A 214 32.52 -5.32 -3.44
C THR A 214 33.33 -4.69 -2.30
N GLY A 215 33.68 -5.49 -1.26
CA GLY A 215 34.53 -5.03 -0.15
C GLY A 215 33.83 -4.13 0.87
N LEU A 216 32.50 -3.99 0.82
CA LEU A 216 31.75 -3.25 1.81
C LEU A 216 31.71 -4.01 3.15
N THR A 217 32.04 -3.30 4.24
CA THR A 217 32.21 -3.89 5.58
C THR A 217 30.91 -4.03 6.36
N ALA A 218 29.85 -3.29 6.00
CA ALA A 218 28.55 -3.32 6.68
C ALA A 218 27.42 -3.52 5.65
N ILE A 219 26.91 -4.75 5.57
CA ILE A 219 25.79 -5.09 4.70
C ILE A 219 24.59 -5.34 5.58
N PRO A 220 23.47 -4.59 5.41
CA PRO A 220 22.29 -4.82 6.21
C PRO A 220 21.67 -6.17 5.85
N GLU A 221 21.53 -7.03 6.86
CA GLU A 221 20.74 -8.26 6.77
C GLU A 221 19.43 -8.03 7.52
N TYR A 222 18.32 -8.24 6.86
CA TYR A 222 17.00 -8.17 7.50
C TYR A 222 16.13 -9.35 7.07
N TRP A 223 15.16 -9.63 7.89
CA TRP A 223 14.07 -10.56 7.64
C TRP A 223 12.77 -9.97 8.20
N ASN A 224 11.70 -10.18 7.50
CA ASN A 224 10.33 -9.77 7.85
C ASN A 224 9.40 -10.97 7.83
#